data_708f1a37b827064984ae6a658548f319
#
_entry.id   708f1a37b827064984ae6a658548f319
#
_cell.length_a   1.000
_cell.length_b   1.000
_cell.length_c   1.000
_cell.angle_alpha   90.00
_cell.angle_beta   90.00
_cell.angle_gamma   90.00
#
_symmetry.space_group_name_H-M   'P 1'
#
loop_
_entity.id
_entity.type
_entity.pdbx_description
1 polymer ?
#
loop_
_entity_poly.entity_id
_entity_poly.type
_entity_poly.pdbx_seq_one_letter_code
_entity_poly.pdbx_strand_id
1 'polypeptide(L)'
;MSTIYIIPTPIGNLGDITYRAIDVLKKSDKIFAEDTRISKKLLLHYGVKQKLYPYHQHNEHFVVDKIIENLLEDKQVISLVSDAGTPGISDPGYLLVNKAIERNITVYCLPGPTALIPAVVQSGFPTNEFLFVGFLPQKKGRQKKLKEIAQQNFTQVLYESPHRLLKLIKEIALYFGEEKQISISKEITKIHENHFRGTAKEMHQIFSSTPIKGEFVVVIEKNKNN
;
A
#
# COMPACT_ATOMS: atom_id res chain seq x y z
N MET A 1 -17.67 20.52 -12.44
CA MET A 1 -16.91 19.47 -13.16
C MET A 1 -16.82 18.25 -12.29
N SER A 2 -17.00 17.07 -12.86
CA SER A 2 -16.86 15.80 -12.14
C SER A 2 -15.42 15.58 -11.73
N THR A 3 -15.19 15.22 -10.48
CA THR A 3 -13.84 15.06 -9.94
C THR A 3 -13.77 13.87 -9.01
N ILE A 4 -12.70 13.09 -9.12
CA ILE A 4 -12.35 11.99 -8.20
C ILE A 4 -11.11 12.37 -7.42
N TYR A 5 -11.17 12.24 -6.10
CA TYR A 5 -10.02 12.33 -5.23
C TYR A 5 -9.64 10.95 -4.70
N ILE A 6 -8.40 10.53 -4.93
CA ILE A 6 -7.78 9.36 -4.29
C ILE A 6 -7.10 9.88 -3.04
N ILE A 7 -7.57 9.44 -1.88
CA ILE A 7 -7.17 10.01 -0.60
C ILE A 7 -6.47 8.95 0.25
N PRO A 8 -5.15 9.10 0.47
CA PRO A 8 -4.41 8.26 1.41
C PRO A 8 -4.93 8.44 2.85
N THR A 9 -5.10 7.32 3.55
CA THR A 9 -5.55 7.26 4.94
C THR A 9 -4.43 6.78 5.87
N PRO A 10 -4.48 7.10 7.17
CA PRO A 10 -3.48 6.67 8.14
C PRO A 10 -3.23 5.16 8.13
N ILE A 11 -1.97 4.76 8.25
CA ILE A 11 -1.56 3.34 8.29
C ILE A 11 -1.36 2.81 9.71
N GLY A 12 -1.81 3.56 10.72
CA GLY A 12 -1.75 3.16 12.13
C GLY A 12 -1.67 4.33 13.11
N ASN A 13 -1.26 5.51 12.64
CA ASN A 13 -1.24 6.73 13.43
C ASN A 13 -2.18 7.78 12.82
N LEU A 14 -3.23 8.14 13.53
CA LEU A 14 -4.20 9.11 13.04
C LEU A 14 -3.55 10.48 12.71
N GLY A 15 -2.46 10.86 13.40
CA GLY A 15 -1.74 12.10 13.14
C GLY A 15 -1.13 12.21 11.74
N ASP A 16 -1.02 11.12 10.99
CA ASP A 16 -0.41 11.12 9.65
C ASP A 16 -1.35 11.59 8.54
N ILE A 17 -2.64 11.78 8.80
CA ILE A 17 -3.56 12.31 7.79
C ILE A 17 -3.23 13.78 7.49
N THR A 18 -3.33 14.18 6.24
CA THR A 18 -3.11 15.58 5.89
C THR A 18 -4.38 16.42 6.13
N TYR A 19 -4.21 17.68 6.51
CA TYR A 19 -5.32 18.64 6.61
C TYR A 19 -6.12 18.72 5.30
N ARG A 20 -5.42 18.70 4.16
CA ARG A 20 -6.04 18.71 2.84
C ARG A 20 -6.92 17.48 2.60
N ALA A 21 -6.51 16.30 3.06
CA ALA A 21 -7.33 15.09 2.96
C ALA A 21 -8.65 15.24 3.73
N ILE A 22 -8.59 15.76 4.97
CA ILE A 22 -9.76 16.00 5.79
C ILE A 22 -10.72 17.01 5.12
N ASP A 23 -10.18 18.12 4.59
CA ASP A 23 -10.96 19.16 3.93
C ASP A 23 -11.65 18.63 2.66
N VAL A 24 -10.97 17.83 1.87
CA VAL A 24 -11.54 17.21 0.66
C VAL A 24 -12.63 16.20 1.03
N LEU A 25 -12.39 15.35 2.04
CA LEU A 25 -13.38 14.40 2.53
C LEU A 25 -14.66 15.12 3.00
N LYS A 26 -14.54 16.25 3.71
CA LYS A 26 -15.69 17.07 4.15
C LYS A 26 -16.49 17.69 3.00
N LYS A 27 -15.85 17.95 1.86
CA LYS A 27 -16.45 18.59 0.68
C LYS A 27 -16.92 17.59 -0.38
N SER A 28 -16.61 16.29 -0.22
CA SER A 28 -17.02 15.26 -1.17
C SER A 28 -18.52 14.99 -1.06
N ASP A 29 -19.17 14.81 -2.19
CA ASP A 29 -20.59 14.41 -2.25
C ASP A 29 -20.79 12.97 -1.81
N LYS A 30 -19.83 12.10 -2.18
CA LYS A 30 -19.80 10.66 -1.81
C LYS A 30 -18.38 10.24 -1.51
N ILE A 31 -18.25 9.32 -0.54
CA ILE A 31 -16.96 8.68 -0.24
C ILE A 31 -17.09 7.18 -0.48
N PHE A 32 -16.25 6.64 -1.33
CA PHE A 32 -16.11 5.22 -1.59
C PHE A 32 -15.00 4.64 -0.72
N ALA A 33 -15.24 3.49 -0.10
CA ALA A 33 -14.33 2.89 0.88
C ALA A 33 -14.25 1.38 0.71
N GLU A 34 -13.08 0.81 0.96
CA GLU A 34 -12.84 -0.63 0.91
C GLU A 34 -13.66 -1.36 1.99
N ASP A 35 -13.46 -1.01 3.27
CA ASP A 35 -14.37 -1.39 4.36
C ASP A 35 -15.02 -0.15 4.97
N THR A 36 -16.33 0.00 4.73
CA THR A 36 -17.10 1.15 5.24
C THR A 36 -17.14 1.23 6.75
N ARG A 37 -16.92 0.11 7.47
CA ARG A 37 -16.91 0.07 8.95
C ARG A 37 -15.62 0.69 9.50
N ILE A 38 -14.48 0.39 8.87
CA ILE A 38 -13.17 0.96 9.22
C ILE A 38 -13.17 2.44 8.89
N SER A 39 -13.52 2.78 7.64
CA SER A 39 -13.57 4.18 7.19
C SER A 39 -14.55 5.03 7.98
N LYS A 40 -15.69 4.46 8.43
CA LYS A 40 -16.65 5.18 9.29
C LYS A 40 -16.00 5.65 10.60
N LYS A 41 -15.19 4.80 11.24
CA LYS A 41 -14.48 5.18 12.48
C LYS A 41 -13.50 6.33 12.23
N LEU A 42 -12.74 6.25 11.12
CA LEU A 42 -11.81 7.29 10.70
C LEU A 42 -12.54 8.62 10.46
N LEU A 43 -13.60 8.61 9.66
CA LEU A 43 -14.37 9.81 9.34
C LEU A 43 -14.99 10.45 10.57
N LEU A 44 -15.53 9.66 11.49
CA LEU A 44 -16.09 10.15 12.75
C LEU A 44 -15.04 10.87 13.60
N HIS A 45 -13.81 10.33 13.67
CA HIS A 45 -12.71 10.93 14.41
C HIS A 45 -12.39 12.35 13.92
N TYR A 46 -12.44 12.58 12.58
CA TYR A 46 -12.16 13.90 11.99
C TYR A 46 -13.40 14.78 11.76
N GLY A 47 -14.55 14.36 12.27
CA GLY A 47 -15.80 15.12 12.12
C GLY A 47 -16.30 15.20 10.68
N VAL A 48 -16.03 14.16 9.87
CA VAL A 48 -16.52 14.04 8.49
C VAL A 48 -17.84 13.26 8.53
N LYS A 49 -18.94 13.86 7.99
CA LYS A 49 -20.30 13.32 8.08
C LYS A 49 -20.86 12.76 6.76
N GLN A 50 -20.02 12.68 5.72
CA GLN A 50 -20.42 12.22 4.39
C GLN A 50 -20.83 10.76 4.36
N LYS A 51 -21.71 10.41 3.41
CA LYS A 51 -22.12 9.03 3.17
C LYS A 51 -20.98 8.18 2.61
N LEU A 52 -20.83 6.98 3.18
CA LEU A 52 -19.89 5.95 2.73
C LEU A 52 -20.59 4.94 1.81
N TYR A 53 -19.89 4.55 0.76
CA TYR A 53 -20.30 3.54 -0.20
C TYR A 53 -19.20 2.49 -0.35
N PRO A 54 -19.53 1.19 -0.44
CA PRO A 54 -18.52 0.15 -0.58
C PRO A 54 -17.89 0.15 -1.98
N TYR A 55 -16.55 0.10 -2.03
CA TYR A 55 -15.76 -0.10 -3.24
C TYR A 55 -14.55 -0.96 -2.88
N HIS A 56 -14.61 -2.26 -3.15
CA HIS A 56 -13.61 -3.24 -2.77
C HIS A 56 -13.34 -4.23 -3.92
N GLN A 57 -12.30 -5.01 -3.83
CA GLN A 57 -11.85 -5.94 -4.87
C GLN A 57 -12.96 -6.88 -5.41
N HIS A 58 -13.94 -7.24 -4.57
CA HIS A 58 -15.01 -8.16 -4.98
C HIS A 58 -16.19 -7.47 -5.69
N ASN A 59 -16.33 -6.14 -5.59
CA ASN A 59 -17.44 -5.42 -6.23
C ASN A 59 -17.01 -4.39 -7.26
N GLU A 60 -15.74 -3.99 -7.33
CA GLU A 60 -15.28 -2.90 -8.18
C GLU A 60 -15.69 -3.06 -9.66
N HIS A 61 -15.62 -4.30 -10.20
CA HIS A 61 -16.03 -4.59 -11.57
C HIS A 61 -17.54 -4.40 -11.83
N PHE A 62 -18.37 -4.50 -10.79
CA PHE A 62 -19.83 -4.36 -10.91
C PHE A 62 -20.30 -2.93 -10.71
N VAL A 63 -19.58 -2.15 -9.89
CA VAL A 63 -20.04 -0.81 -9.49
C VAL A 63 -19.37 0.32 -10.25
N VAL A 64 -18.18 0.08 -10.84
CA VAL A 64 -17.36 1.14 -11.44
C VAL A 64 -18.08 1.88 -12.57
N ASP A 65 -18.75 1.17 -13.47
CA ASP A 65 -19.44 1.81 -14.61
C ASP A 65 -20.54 2.74 -14.13
N LYS A 66 -21.36 2.29 -13.16
CA LYS A 66 -22.41 3.11 -12.55
C LYS A 66 -21.85 4.32 -11.80
N ILE A 67 -20.68 4.20 -11.16
CA ILE A 67 -20.03 5.36 -10.52
C ILE A 67 -19.64 6.39 -11.56
N ILE A 68 -19.06 5.96 -12.68
CA ILE A 68 -18.63 6.83 -13.77
C ILE A 68 -19.83 7.52 -14.43
N GLU A 69 -20.90 6.79 -14.72
CA GLU A 69 -22.14 7.36 -15.30
C GLU A 69 -22.74 8.43 -14.38
N ASN A 70 -22.94 8.12 -13.09
CA ASN A 70 -23.45 9.10 -12.13
C ASN A 70 -22.57 10.34 -12.01
N LEU A 71 -21.24 10.18 -12.10
CA LEU A 71 -20.32 11.32 -12.07
C LEU A 71 -20.51 12.25 -13.28
N LEU A 72 -20.73 11.67 -14.46
CA LEU A 72 -20.94 12.46 -15.69
C LEU A 72 -22.27 13.21 -15.67
N GLU A 73 -23.31 12.56 -15.16
CA GLU A 73 -24.66 13.14 -15.09
C GLU A 73 -24.76 14.22 -14.02
N ASP A 74 -24.33 13.93 -12.79
CA ASP A 74 -24.57 14.77 -11.60
C ASP A 74 -23.47 15.81 -11.35
N LYS A 75 -22.37 15.76 -12.07
CA LYS A 75 -21.19 16.64 -11.88
C LYS A 75 -20.64 16.62 -10.44
N GLN A 76 -20.60 15.45 -9.82
CA GLN A 76 -20.23 15.26 -8.42
C GLN A 76 -18.72 15.29 -8.20
N VAL A 77 -18.36 15.58 -6.95
CA VAL A 77 -17.01 15.37 -6.40
C VAL A 77 -17.06 14.14 -5.51
N ILE A 78 -16.29 13.11 -5.84
CA ILE A 78 -16.20 11.91 -5.01
C ILE A 78 -14.78 11.67 -4.49
N SER A 79 -14.69 10.96 -3.38
CA SER A 79 -13.42 10.50 -2.83
C SER A 79 -13.38 8.98 -2.75
N LEU A 80 -12.21 8.39 -3.01
CA LEU A 80 -11.89 6.99 -2.76
C LEU A 80 -10.87 6.91 -1.63
N VAL A 81 -11.15 6.07 -0.63
CA VAL A 81 -10.24 5.73 0.48
C VAL A 81 -10.06 4.22 0.56
N SER A 82 -8.89 3.75 0.99
CA SER A 82 -8.64 2.37 1.42
C SER A 82 -8.66 2.26 2.94
N ASP A 83 -8.54 1.07 3.45
CA ASP A 83 -8.50 0.83 4.90
C ASP A 83 -7.25 1.43 5.54
N ALA A 84 -6.13 1.44 4.81
CA ALA A 84 -4.86 2.02 5.25
C ALA A 84 -3.99 2.39 4.05
N GLY A 85 -3.37 3.56 4.05
CA GLY A 85 -2.44 4.00 3.00
C GLY A 85 -3.12 4.57 1.77
N THR A 86 -2.48 4.41 0.61
CA THR A 86 -2.88 5.02 -0.66
C THR A 86 -3.72 4.05 -1.49
N PRO A 87 -5.00 4.36 -1.79
CA PRO A 87 -5.83 3.54 -2.66
C PRO A 87 -5.16 3.30 -4.03
N GLY A 88 -5.33 2.08 -4.56
CA GLY A 88 -4.69 1.66 -5.81
C GLY A 88 -3.25 1.11 -5.66
N ILE A 89 -2.66 1.19 -4.47
CA ILE A 89 -1.34 0.61 -4.18
C ILE A 89 -1.52 -0.63 -3.29
N SER A 90 -1.59 -1.79 -3.91
CA SER A 90 -1.97 -3.09 -3.30
C SER A 90 -3.42 -3.18 -2.81
N ASP A 91 -4.22 -2.15 -3.08
CA ASP A 91 -5.61 -1.99 -2.70
C ASP A 91 -6.47 -1.70 -3.94
N PRO A 92 -7.82 -1.78 -3.87
CA PRO A 92 -8.72 -1.38 -4.94
C PRO A 92 -8.55 0.10 -5.32
N GLY A 93 -8.75 0.43 -6.61
CA GLY A 93 -8.71 1.83 -7.07
C GLY A 93 -8.23 1.99 -8.50
N TYR A 94 -7.32 1.12 -8.97
CA TYR A 94 -6.80 1.19 -10.33
C TYR A 94 -7.92 1.25 -11.38
N LEU A 95 -8.92 0.37 -11.27
CA LEU A 95 -10.01 0.29 -12.24
C LEU A 95 -10.84 1.57 -12.30
N LEU A 96 -11.14 2.18 -11.15
CA LEU A 96 -11.88 3.45 -11.08
C LEU A 96 -11.08 4.59 -11.71
N VAL A 97 -9.79 4.68 -11.39
CA VAL A 97 -8.90 5.72 -11.95
C VAL A 97 -8.77 5.56 -13.46
N ASN A 98 -8.53 4.35 -13.94
CA ASN A 98 -8.40 4.08 -15.38
C ASN A 98 -9.67 4.47 -16.14
N LYS A 99 -10.85 3.99 -15.72
CA LYS A 99 -12.14 4.34 -16.36
C LYS A 99 -12.47 5.83 -16.28
N ALA A 100 -12.11 6.50 -15.19
CA ALA A 100 -12.31 7.93 -15.07
C ALA A 100 -11.47 8.71 -16.10
N ILE A 101 -10.22 8.34 -16.27
CA ILE A 101 -9.32 8.95 -17.26
C ILE A 101 -9.85 8.72 -18.68
N GLU A 102 -10.29 7.49 -19.02
CA GLU A 102 -10.90 7.16 -20.33
C GLU A 102 -12.14 8.01 -20.65
N ARG A 103 -12.84 8.46 -19.62
CA ARG A 103 -14.05 9.31 -19.74
C ARG A 103 -13.78 10.80 -19.51
N ASN A 104 -12.52 11.24 -19.52
CA ASN A 104 -12.09 12.64 -19.30
C ASN A 104 -12.59 13.23 -17.96
N ILE A 105 -12.76 12.39 -16.92
CA ILE A 105 -13.05 12.84 -15.57
C ILE A 105 -11.73 13.18 -14.88
N THR A 106 -11.69 14.34 -14.23
CA THR A 106 -10.49 14.78 -13.49
C THR A 106 -10.24 13.90 -12.29
N VAL A 107 -9.02 13.39 -12.16
CA VAL A 107 -8.57 12.58 -11.02
C VAL A 107 -7.40 13.26 -10.32
N TYR A 108 -7.51 13.45 -9.02
CA TYR A 108 -6.44 13.93 -8.15
C TYR A 108 -6.09 12.85 -7.14
N CYS A 109 -4.81 12.45 -7.08
CA CYS A 109 -4.28 11.68 -5.96
C CYS A 109 -3.60 12.63 -4.98
N LEU A 110 -4.07 12.67 -3.74
CA LEU A 110 -3.46 13.54 -2.72
C LEU A 110 -2.16 12.91 -2.21
N PRO A 111 -1.10 13.69 -1.94
CA PRO A 111 0.01 13.23 -1.12
C PRO A 111 -0.49 12.83 0.27
N GLY A 112 0.06 11.74 0.82
CA GLY A 112 -0.36 11.30 2.15
C GLY A 112 0.31 10.01 2.62
N PRO A 113 -0.23 9.38 3.68
CA PRO A 113 0.36 8.20 4.31
C PRO A 113 0.55 7.03 3.33
N THR A 114 1.70 6.39 3.45
CA THR A 114 2.03 5.14 2.75
C THR A 114 3.14 4.43 3.52
N ALA A 115 3.13 3.10 3.58
CA ALA A 115 4.21 2.34 4.19
C ALA A 115 5.44 2.20 3.26
N LEU A 116 5.21 2.27 1.94
CA LEU A 116 6.23 2.07 0.91
C LEU A 116 7.41 3.05 1.06
N ILE A 117 7.14 4.35 1.02
CA ILE A 117 8.19 5.38 0.99
C ILE A 117 8.98 5.45 2.30
N PRO A 118 8.37 5.48 3.50
CA PRO A 118 9.12 5.41 4.75
C PRO A 118 10.04 4.19 4.83
N ALA A 119 9.56 3.00 4.43
CA ALA A 119 10.38 1.79 4.44
C ALA A 119 11.59 1.89 3.50
N VAL A 120 11.42 2.44 2.29
CA VAL A 120 12.53 2.66 1.35
C VAL A 120 13.56 3.62 1.93
N VAL A 121 13.13 4.76 2.46
CA VAL A 121 14.02 5.76 3.06
C VAL A 121 14.74 5.19 4.28
N GLN A 122 14.02 4.51 5.16
CA GLN A 122 14.59 3.92 6.38
C GLN A 122 15.52 2.74 6.10
N SER A 123 15.43 2.10 4.94
CA SER A 123 16.32 0.97 4.60
C SER A 123 17.78 1.38 4.57
N GLY A 124 18.08 2.61 4.16
CA GLY A 124 19.44 3.09 3.91
C GLY A 124 20.04 2.57 2.60
N PHE A 125 19.25 1.88 1.77
CA PHE A 125 19.67 1.39 0.45
C PHE A 125 19.49 2.49 -0.62
N PRO A 126 20.09 2.32 -1.82
CA PRO A 126 19.91 3.28 -2.91
C PRO A 126 18.42 3.48 -3.26
N THR A 127 17.98 4.73 -3.31
CA THR A 127 16.58 5.11 -3.48
C THR A 127 16.27 5.80 -4.80
N ASN A 128 17.30 6.10 -5.61
CA ASN A 128 17.15 6.75 -6.92
C ASN A 128 16.31 5.93 -7.90
N GLU A 129 16.40 4.61 -7.80
CA GLU A 129 15.60 3.65 -8.56
C GLU A 129 15.22 2.48 -7.67
N PHE A 130 13.92 2.18 -7.59
CA PHE A 130 13.44 1.02 -6.85
C PHE A 130 12.23 0.40 -7.53
N LEU A 131 12.06 -0.90 -7.34
CA LEU A 131 10.94 -1.69 -7.84
C LEU A 131 9.97 -2.00 -6.70
N PHE A 132 8.75 -1.46 -6.75
CA PHE A 132 7.68 -1.89 -5.87
C PHE A 132 7.04 -3.17 -6.39
N VAL A 133 7.17 -4.24 -5.65
CA VAL A 133 6.65 -5.58 -5.98
C VAL A 133 5.29 -5.83 -5.34
N GLY A 134 5.01 -5.17 -4.19
CA GLY A 134 3.82 -5.42 -3.40
C GLY A 134 3.84 -6.81 -2.74
N PHE A 135 2.67 -7.46 -2.63
CA PHE A 135 2.58 -8.82 -2.11
C PHE A 135 2.92 -9.86 -3.16
N LEU A 136 3.83 -10.77 -2.81
CA LEU A 136 4.10 -11.94 -3.66
C LEU A 136 2.90 -12.88 -3.70
N PRO A 137 2.68 -13.60 -4.83
CA PRO A 137 1.67 -14.64 -4.92
C PRO A 137 1.77 -15.64 -3.77
N GLN A 138 0.62 -16.09 -3.24
CA GLN A 138 0.62 -17.00 -2.09
C GLN A 138 1.14 -18.40 -2.43
N LYS A 139 0.80 -18.93 -3.61
CA LYS A 139 1.12 -20.29 -4.07
C LYS A 139 1.64 -20.28 -5.50
N LYS A 140 0.75 -20.42 -6.49
CA LYS A 140 1.11 -20.48 -7.92
C LYS A 140 1.79 -19.18 -8.37
N GLY A 141 2.92 -19.30 -9.06
CA GLY A 141 3.67 -18.16 -9.58
C GLY A 141 4.68 -17.51 -8.61
N ARG A 142 4.64 -17.82 -7.30
CA ARG A 142 5.53 -17.21 -6.29
C ARG A 142 7.02 -17.43 -6.61
N GLN A 143 7.43 -18.65 -6.86
CA GLN A 143 8.84 -18.97 -7.18
C GLN A 143 9.28 -18.32 -8.51
N LYS A 144 8.39 -18.32 -9.51
CA LYS A 144 8.68 -17.65 -10.79
C LYS A 144 8.92 -16.15 -10.56
N LYS A 145 8.04 -15.49 -9.76
CA LYS A 145 8.20 -14.07 -9.45
C LYS A 145 9.46 -13.78 -8.66
N LEU A 146 9.81 -14.61 -7.68
CA LEU A 146 11.07 -14.47 -6.93
C LEU A 146 12.31 -14.58 -7.82
N LYS A 147 12.35 -15.55 -8.75
CA LYS A 147 13.44 -15.67 -9.72
C LYS A 147 13.53 -14.46 -10.64
N GLU A 148 12.37 -13.95 -11.10
CA GLU A 148 12.30 -12.75 -11.94
C GLU A 148 12.87 -11.52 -11.23
N ILE A 149 12.42 -11.25 -10.00
CA ILE A 149 12.88 -10.08 -9.25
C ILE A 149 14.34 -10.21 -8.78
N ALA A 150 14.83 -11.43 -8.53
CA ALA A 150 16.24 -11.64 -8.18
C ALA A 150 17.22 -11.27 -9.29
N GLN A 151 16.77 -11.25 -10.54
CA GLN A 151 17.57 -10.83 -11.70
C GLN A 151 17.57 -9.32 -11.91
N GLN A 152 16.69 -8.58 -11.20
CA GLN A 152 16.61 -7.12 -11.36
C GLN A 152 17.69 -6.41 -10.53
N ASN A 153 18.24 -5.35 -11.10
CA ASN A 153 19.27 -4.53 -10.45
C ASN A 153 18.70 -3.24 -9.83
N PHE A 154 17.59 -3.38 -9.10
CA PHE A 154 16.95 -2.29 -8.38
C PHE A 154 16.80 -2.64 -6.90
N THR A 155 16.76 -1.64 -6.04
CA THR A 155 16.23 -1.82 -4.69
C THR A 155 14.77 -2.27 -4.79
N GLN A 156 14.39 -3.34 -4.08
CA GLN A 156 13.06 -3.95 -4.23
C GLN A 156 12.28 -3.83 -2.94
N VAL A 157 10.98 -3.55 -3.06
CA VAL A 157 10.11 -3.32 -1.92
C VAL A 157 8.92 -4.25 -1.99
N LEU A 158 8.74 -5.04 -0.93
CA LEU A 158 7.66 -6.02 -0.80
C LEU A 158 6.84 -5.72 0.46
N TYR A 159 5.53 -5.93 0.36
CA TYR A 159 4.67 -6.07 1.53
C TYR A 159 4.56 -7.54 1.91
N GLU A 160 4.58 -7.84 3.21
CA GLU A 160 4.40 -9.22 3.65
C GLU A 160 3.64 -9.33 4.96
N SER A 161 2.83 -10.38 5.05
CA SER A 161 2.09 -10.70 6.26
C SER A 161 2.96 -11.38 7.31
N PRO A 162 2.60 -11.30 8.61
CA PRO A 162 3.36 -11.97 9.67
C PRO A 162 3.45 -13.48 9.46
N HIS A 163 2.42 -14.10 8.90
CA HIS A 163 2.38 -15.54 8.66
C HIS A 163 3.34 -16.03 7.56
N ARG A 164 3.84 -15.13 6.72
CA ARG A 164 4.69 -15.47 5.57
C ARG A 164 6.06 -14.82 5.62
N LEU A 165 6.33 -13.95 6.60
CA LEU A 165 7.60 -13.23 6.69
C LEU A 165 8.80 -14.18 6.78
N LEU A 166 8.77 -15.15 7.69
CA LEU A 166 9.89 -16.10 7.83
C LEU A 166 10.13 -16.91 6.55
N LYS A 167 9.05 -17.29 5.86
CA LYS A 167 9.14 -17.94 4.55
C LYS A 167 9.78 -17.02 3.53
N LEU A 168 9.37 -15.74 3.46
CA LEU A 168 9.95 -14.77 2.53
C LEU A 168 11.45 -14.59 2.78
N ILE A 169 11.89 -14.48 4.03
CA ILE A 169 13.31 -14.35 4.39
C ILE A 169 14.12 -15.57 3.89
N LYS A 170 13.60 -16.79 4.08
CA LYS A 170 14.22 -18.02 3.54
C LYS A 170 14.31 -18.02 2.02
N GLU A 171 13.24 -17.56 1.36
CA GLU A 171 13.20 -17.46 -0.10
C GLU A 171 14.19 -16.38 -0.61
N ILE A 172 14.35 -15.27 0.10
CA ILE A 172 15.38 -14.27 -0.23
C ILE A 172 16.76 -14.89 -0.11
N ALA A 173 17.08 -15.57 0.98
CA ALA A 173 18.37 -16.27 1.14
C ALA A 173 18.64 -17.28 0.00
N LEU A 174 17.60 -17.99 -0.44
CA LEU A 174 17.71 -19.00 -1.51
C LEU A 174 17.91 -18.37 -2.91
N TYR A 175 17.17 -17.32 -3.25
CA TYR A 175 17.16 -16.77 -4.61
C TYR A 175 18.11 -15.58 -4.81
N PHE A 176 18.44 -14.84 -3.75
CA PHE A 176 19.31 -13.66 -3.79
C PHE A 176 20.66 -13.88 -3.10
N GLY A 177 20.78 -14.98 -2.32
CA GLY A 177 21.95 -15.31 -1.52
C GLY A 177 21.80 -15.01 -0.02
N GLU A 178 22.48 -15.78 0.83
CA GLU A 178 22.42 -15.65 2.29
C GLU A 178 22.93 -14.29 2.79
N GLU A 179 23.95 -13.74 2.12
CA GLU A 179 24.59 -12.46 2.45
C GLU A 179 23.85 -11.25 1.87
N LYS A 180 22.70 -11.45 1.21
CA LYS A 180 21.91 -10.38 0.66
C LYS A 180 21.40 -9.46 1.75
N GLN A 181 21.71 -8.16 1.62
CA GLN A 181 21.26 -7.14 2.58
C GLN A 181 19.77 -6.88 2.41
N ILE A 182 19.06 -6.92 3.52
CA ILE A 182 17.63 -6.63 3.59
C ILE A 182 17.32 -5.72 4.78
N SER A 183 16.29 -4.92 4.63
CA SER A 183 15.71 -4.11 5.70
C SER A 183 14.25 -4.52 5.90
N ILE A 184 13.85 -4.74 7.13
CA ILE A 184 12.50 -5.14 7.51
C ILE A 184 11.93 -4.08 8.43
N SER A 185 10.95 -3.33 7.94
CA SER A 185 10.18 -2.38 8.74
C SER A 185 8.92 -3.06 9.24
N LYS A 186 8.69 -3.01 10.55
CA LYS A 186 7.55 -3.60 11.23
C LYS A 186 6.68 -2.49 11.80
N GLU A 187 5.35 -2.55 11.57
CA GLU A 187 4.37 -1.69 12.23
C GLU A 187 4.70 -0.19 12.11
N ILE A 188 5.09 0.27 10.91
CA ILE A 188 5.47 1.67 10.64
C ILE A 188 4.39 2.61 11.20
N THR A 189 4.81 3.67 11.92
CA THR A 189 3.99 4.69 12.58
C THR A 189 3.15 4.22 13.76
N LYS A 190 3.13 2.89 14.07
CA LYS A 190 2.37 2.32 15.18
C LYS A 190 3.20 2.24 16.47
N ILE A 191 2.54 1.95 17.60
CA ILE A 191 3.19 1.86 18.94
C ILE A 191 4.34 0.84 18.97
N HIS A 192 4.25 -0.23 18.18
CA HIS A 192 5.25 -1.29 18.13
C HIS A 192 6.13 -1.22 16.88
N GLU A 193 6.32 -0.02 16.35
CA GLU A 193 7.21 0.21 15.22
C GLU A 193 8.64 -0.25 15.56
N ASN A 194 9.23 -0.99 14.63
CA ASN A 194 10.61 -1.43 14.75
C ASN A 194 11.24 -1.65 13.36
N HIS A 195 12.58 -1.54 13.31
CA HIS A 195 13.35 -1.66 12.08
C HIS A 195 14.53 -2.60 12.28
N PHE A 196 14.65 -3.58 11.38
CA PHE A 196 15.71 -4.57 11.37
C PHE A 196 16.49 -4.42 10.06
N ARG A 197 17.81 -4.49 10.14
CA ARG A 197 18.70 -4.43 8.96
C ARG A 197 19.82 -5.46 9.13
N GLY A 198 20.20 -6.10 8.05
CA GLY A 198 21.27 -7.09 8.02
C GLY A 198 21.13 -8.03 6.83
N THR A 199 21.91 -9.11 6.84
CA THR A 199 21.83 -10.14 5.81
C THR A 199 20.55 -10.98 5.94
N ALA A 200 20.13 -11.61 4.85
CA ALA A 200 18.99 -12.53 4.87
C ALA A 200 19.20 -13.66 5.91
N LYS A 201 20.43 -14.11 6.09
CA LYS A 201 20.83 -15.10 7.09
C LYS A 201 20.61 -14.60 8.53
N GLU A 202 21.10 -13.41 8.85
CA GLU A 202 20.91 -12.78 10.18
C GLU A 202 19.42 -12.54 10.47
N MET A 203 18.67 -12.01 9.51
CA MET A 203 17.24 -11.81 9.66
C MET A 203 16.50 -13.14 9.88
N HIS A 204 16.92 -14.20 9.19
CA HIS A 204 16.36 -15.52 9.42
C HIS A 204 16.58 -16.00 10.87
N GLN A 205 17.78 -15.81 11.43
CA GLN A 205 18.08 -16.17 12.82
C GLN A 205 17.20 -15.39 13.81
N ILE A 206 17.10 -14.06 13.64
CA ILE A 206 16.30 -13.19 14.51
C ILE A 206 14.82 -13.60 14.49
N PHE A 207 14.24 -13.72 13.28
CA PHE A 207 12.81 -14.00 13.15
C PHE A 207 12.42 -15.47 13.37
N SER A 208 13.39 -16.39 13.45
CA SER A 208 13.13 -17.78 13.85
C SER A 208 12.90 -17.93 15.35
N SER A 209 13.43 -17.02 16.17
CA SER A 209 13.35 -17.07 17.64
C SER A 209 12.37 -16.06 18.23
N THR A 210 11.73 -15.22 17.41
CA THR A 210 10.88 -14.13 17.87
C THR A 210 9.44 -14.32 17.36
N PRO A 211 8.41 -14.09 18.19
CA PRO A 211 7.02 -14.10 17.72
C PRO A 211 6.79 -13.05 16.63
N ILE A 212 6.34 -13.49 15.46
CA ILE A 212 6.10 -12.62 14.31
C ILE A 212 4.65 -12.14 14.33
N LYS A 213 4.45 -10.85 14.62
CA LYS A 213 3.13 -10.20 14.65
C LYS A 213 3.23 -8.82 14.02
N GLY A 214 2.13 -8.35 13.43
CA GLY A 214 2.02 -7.03 12.82
C GLY A 214 2.19 -7.05 11.30
N GLU A 215 2.38 -5.89 10.70
CA GLU A 215 2.53 -5.68 9.27
C GLU A 215 3.98 -5.35 8.94
N PHE A 216 4.44 -5.85 7.80
CA PHE A 216 5.85 -5.77 7.43
C PHE A 216 6.04 -5.23 6.03
N VAL A 217 7.04 -4.36 5.89
CA VAL A 217 7.62 -3.99 4.60
C VAL A 217 9.04 -4.51 4.56
N VAL A 218 9.36 -5.27 3.53
CA VAL A 218 10.70 -5.83 3.30
C VAL A 218 11.33 -5.11 2.13
N VAL A 219 12.50 -4.51 2.36
CA VAL A 219 13.29 -3.86 1.32
C VAL A 219 14.55 -4.71 1.09
N ILE A 220 14.79 -5.06 -0.16
CA ILE A 220 15.96 -5.84 -0.58
C ILE A 220 16.90 -4.86 -1.31
N GLU A 221 18.17 -4.82 -0.88
CA GLU A 221 19.19 -4.00 -1.55
C GLU A 221 19.36 -4.43 -3.02
N LYS A 222 19.60 -3.48 -3.92
CA LYS A 222 19.99 -3.82 -5.30
C LYS A 222 21.26 -4.67 -5.34
N ASN A 223 21.49 -5.40 -6.43
CA ASN A 223 22.76 -6.11 -6.60
C ASN A 223 23.91 -5.10 -6.66
N LYS A 224 25.03 -5.38 -6.00
CA LYS A 224 26.26 -4.60 -6.20
C LYS A 224 26.73 -4.91 -7.62
N ASN A 225 26.93 -3.88 -8.43
CA ASN A 225 27.62 -4.07 -9.71
C ASN A 225 29.03 -4.55 -9.40
N ASN A 226 29.37 -5.74 -9.86
CA ASN A 226 30.75 -6.21 -9.90
C ASN A 226 31.54 -5.40 -10.93
#